data_5cb40eae9ef4e7773844c3243f04197f
#
_entry.id   5cb40eae9ef4e7773844c3243f04197f
#
_cell.length_a   1.000
_cell.length_b   1.000
_cell.length_c   1.000
_cell.angle_alpha   90.00
_cell.angle_beta   90.00
_cell.angle_gamma   90.00
#
_symmetry.space_group_name_H-M   'P 1'
#
loop_
_entity.id
_entity.type
_entity.pdbx_description
1 polymer ?
#
loop_
_entity_poly.entity_id
_entity_poly.type
_entity_poly.pdbx_seq_one_letter_code
_entity_poly.pdbx_strand_id
1 'polypeptide(L)'
;GEPVPIVHLEDGTDYVLPDEELPLILPELEDYKGHNGKAPLENATEWKQYNQNGVKGVRETSTMPGSAGSSWYYLRYIDPHNDKQLANPELLKHWMPVDLYVGGPEHAVGHLMYSRIWNNYLYDKGIVACKEPFKKLVHQGMILGENGIKMGKRFPKYVVNPSDIVKKYGADTLRLYEMFMGPLEQSKPWSMAGCDGARRWIDRVYRLFIESGKITDTNDGKLDKVYNQTVKKVTEDYESLGFNTAISQMMIFV
;
A
#
# COMPACT_ATOMS: atom_id res chain seq x y z
N GLY A 1 -13.31 -12.55 -1.93
CA GLY A 1 -12.38 -12.44 -3.07
C GLY A 1 -13.13 -12.06 -4.34
N GLU A 2 -12.40 -11.78 -5.40
CA GLU A 2 -12.98 -11.50 -6.70
C GLU A 2 -13.57 -12.78 -7.30
N PRO A 3 -14.77 -12.72 -7.93
CA PRO A 3 -15.39 -13.90 -8.56
C PRO A 3 -14.60 -14.37 -9.78
N VAL A 4 -14.69 -15.66 -10.05
CA VAL A 4 -14.13 -16.26 -11.28
C VAL A 4 -15.25 -16.37 -12.32
N PRO A 5 -15.16 -15.71 -13.48
CA PRO A 5 -16.24 -15.66 -14.48
C PRO A 5 -16.30 -16.92 -15.35
N ILE A 6 -16.42 -18.08 -14.72
CA ILE A 6 -16.43 -19.40 -15.38
C ILE A 6 -17.69 -20.18 -15.01
N VAL A 7 -18.23 -20.91 -15.96
CA VAL A 7 -19.31 -21.87 -15.80
C VAL A 7 -18.83 -23.26 -16.21
N HIS A 8 -18.94 -24.23 -15.33
CA HIS A 8 -18.63 -25.63 -15.61
C HIS A 8 -19.79 -26.31 -16.29
N LEU A 9 -19.57 -26.89 -17.48
CA LEU A 9 -20.57 -27.56 -18.27
C LEU A 9 -20.67 -29.05 -17.92
N GLU A 10 -21.77 -29.68 -18.29
CA GLU A 10 -22.00 -31.11 -18.03
C GLU A 10 -21.01 -32.05 -18.75
N ASP A 11 -20.45 -31.60 -19.88
CA ASP A 11 -19.43 -32.34 -20.66
C ASP A 11 -18.01 -32.23 -20.08
N GLY A 12 -17.86 -31.49 -18.96
CA GLY A 12 -16.57 -31.26 -18.29
C GLY A 12 -15.73 -30.14 -18.89
N THR A 13 -16.27 -29.36 -19.83
CA THR A 13 -15.62 -28.16 -20.36
C THR A 13 -16.04 -26.92 -19.59
N ASP A 14 -15.22 -25.86 -19.70
CA ASP A 14 -15.48 -24.57 -19.06
C ASP A 14 -15.97 -23.55 -20.10
N TYR A 15 -17.02 -22.82 -19.74
CA TYR A 15 -17.53 -21.67 -20.48
C TYR A 15 -17.14 -20.39 -19.76
N VAL A 16 -16.41 -19.51 -20.43
CA VAL A 16 -16.05 -18.19 -19.92
C VAL A 16 -17.20 -17.24 -20.19
N LEU A 17 -17.65 -16.52 -19.18
CA LEU A 17 -18.71 -15.53 -19.33
C LEU A 17 -18.26 -14.44 -20.32
N PRO A 18 -19.14 -14.02 -21.26
CA PRO A 18 -18.83 -12.96 -22.20
C PRO A 18 -18.80 -11.59 -21.51
N ASP A 19 -18.16 -10.62 -22.16
CA ASP A 19 -17.96 -9.27 -21.60
C ASP A 19 -19.27 -8.57 -21.21
N GLU A 20 -20.37 -8.86 -21.92
CA GLU A 20 -21.70 -8.30 -21.67
C GLU A 20 -22.29 -8.75 -20.32
N GLU A 21 -21.81 -9.86 -19.77
CA GLU A 21 -22.22 -10.40 -18.47
C GLU A 21 -21.29 -9.98 -17.32
N LEU A 22 -20.30 -9.13 -17.61
CA LEU A 22 -19.38 -8.59 -16.62
C LEU A 22 -19.76 -7.15 -16.21
N PRO A 23 -19.50 -6.74 -14.99
CA PRO A 23 -18.87 -7.50 -13.92
C PRO A 23 -19.77 -8.57 -13.31
N LEU A 24 -19.21 -9.74 -13.01
CA LEU A 24 -19.95 -10.79 -12.30
C LEU A 24 -20.18 -10.39 -10.85
N ILE A 25 -21.45 -10.16 -10.50
CA ILE A 25 -21.83 -9.73 -9.15
C ILE A 25 -22.07 -10.95 -8.27
N LEU A 26 -21.43 -10.94 -7.10
CA LEU A 26 -21.64 -11.95 -6.07
C LEU A 26 -23.00 -11.76 -5.38
N PRO A 27 -23.71 -12.83 -5.03
CA PRO A 27 -24.96 -12.75 -4.29
C PRO A 27 -24.71 -12.40 -2.81
N GLU A 28 -25.68 -11.81 -2.16
CA GLU A 28 -25.71 -11.75 -0.71
C GLU A 28 -25.96 -13.16 -0.12
N LEU A 29 -25.25 -13.48 0.94
CA LEU A 29 -25.37 -14.76 1.64
C LEU A 29 -25.80 -14.53 3.09
N GLU A 30 -26.66 -15.39 3.61
CA GLU A 30 -27.03 -15.40 5.03
C GLU A 30 -25.86 -15.85 5.92
N ASP A 31 -25.00 -16.74 5.41
CA ASP A 31 -23.79 -17.22 6.09
C ASP A 31 -22.58 -17.22 5.12
N TYR A 32 -21.56 -16.48 5.50
CA TYR A 32 -20.30 -16.38 4.77
C TYR A 32 -19.25 -17.43 5.21
N LYS A 33 -19.63 -18.41 6.04
CA LYS A 33 -18.74 -19.50 6.43
C LYS A 33 -18.82 -20.63 5.42
N GLY A 34 -17.66 -21.15 5.06
CA GLY A 34 -17.58 -22.41 4.33
C GLY A 34 -17.95 -23.60 5.23
N HIS A 35 -18.70 -24.55 4.71
CA HIS A 35 -19.10 -25.76 5.41
C HIS A 35 -18.51 -26.98 4.71
N ASN A 36 -18.02 -27.95 5.49
CA ASN A 36 -17.49 -29.22 4.97
C ASN A 36 -16.42 -29.06 3.87
N GLY A 37 -15.56 -28.04 3.98
CA GLY A 37 -14.51 -27.76 3.00
C GLY A 37 -15.00 -27.10 1.69
N LYS A 38 -16.28 -26.75 1.62
CA LYS A 38 -16.85 -26.06 0.46
C LYS A 38 -16.81 -24.53 0.63
N ALA A 39 -16.70 -23.83 -0.49
CA ALA A 39 -16.74 -22.37 -0.50
C ALA A 39 -18.12 -21.84 -0.06
N PRO A 40 -18.21 -20.63 0.56
CA PRO A 40 -19.49 -20.03 0.96
C PRO A 40 -20.49 -19.91 -0.18
N LEU A 41 -20.04 -19.63 -1.41
CA LEU A 41 -20.88 -19.50 -2.61
C LEU A 41 -21.59 -20.80 -3.01
N GLU A 42 -21.17 -21.96 -2.50
CA GLU A 42 -21.90 -23.22 -2.68
C GLU A 42 -23.32 -23.17 -2.09
N ASN A 43 -23.52 -22.31 -1.08
CA ASN A 43 -24.81 -22.09 -0.45
C ASN A 43 -25.76 -21.23 -1.30
N ALA A 44 -25.24 -20.50 -2.32
CA ALA A 44 -26.03 -19.69 -3.24
C ALA A 44 -26.65 -20.56 -4.36
N THR A 45 -27.60 -21.40 -4.00
CA THR A 45 -28.16 -22.46 -4.88
C THR A 45 -28.74 -21.93 -6.19
N GLU A 46 -29.42 -20.79 -6.18
CA GLU A 46 -29.98 -20.15 -7.37
C GLU A 46 -28.88 -19.48 -8.21
N TRP A 47 -28.02 -18.69 -7.56
CA TRP A 47 -26.95 -17.95 -8.23
C TRP A 47 -25.96 -18.88 -8.96
N LYS A 48 -25.61 -20.00 -8.37
CA LYS A 48 -24.66 -20.92 -8.99
C LYS A 48 -25.21 -21.66 -10.22
N GLN A 49 -26.52 -21.73 -10.40
CA GLN A 49 -27.08 -22.29 -11.63
C GLN A 49 -27.00 -21.28 -12.76
N TYR A 50 -26.44 -21.69 -13.87
CA TYR A 50 -26.35 -20.88 -15.07
C TYR A 50 -27.19 -21.49 -16.18
N ASN A 51 -28.09 -20.70 -16.76
CA ASN A 51 -28.92 -21.13 -17.89
C ASN A 51 -29.27 -19.90 -18.73
N GLN A 52 -28.31 -19.44 -19.52
CA GLN A 52 -28.45 -18.25 -20.36
C GLN A 52 -27.76 -18.49 -21.71
N ASN A 53 -28.18 -17.79 -22.74
CA ASN A 53 -27.58 -17.81 -24.08
C ASN A 53 -27.45 -19.22 -24.69
N GLY A 54 -28.34 -20.14 -24.34
CA GLY A 54 -28.29 -21.54 -24.79
C GLY A 54 -27.21 -22.38 -24.08
N VAL A 55 -26.54 -21.84 -23.09
CA VAL A 55 -25.53 -22.52 -22.27
C VAL A 55 -26.14 -22.86 -20.91
N LYS A 56 -25.95 -24.09 -20.46
CA LYS A 56 -26.41 -24.57 -19.14
C LYS A 56 -25.23 -25.20 -18.38
N GLY A 57 -25.05 -24.79 -17.13
CA GLY A 57 -23.99 -25.31 -16.28
C GLY A 57 -24.03 -24.79 -14.85
N VAL A 58 -22.93 -24.91 -14.16
CA VAL A 58 -22.78 -24.47 -12.75
C VAL A 58 -21.66 -23.44 -12.69
N ARG A 59 -21.94 -22.25 -12.12
CA ARG A 59 -20.92 -21.21 -11.93
C ARG A 59 -19.83 -21.70 -10.96
N GLU A 60 -18.59 -21.27 -11.22
CA GLU A 60 -17.51 -21.43 -10.27
C GLU A 60 -17.86 -20.76 -8.93
N THR A 61 -17.72 -21.52 -7.85
CA THR A 61 -18.07 -21.08 -6.49
C THR A 61 -16.85 -20.66 -5.66
N SER A 62 -15.65 -20.95 -6.13
CA SER A 62 -14.43 -20.38 -5.58
C SER A 62 -14.28 -18.92 -5.99
N THR A 63 -13.63 -18.14 -5.16
CA THR A 63 -13.18 -16.80 -5.53
C THR A 63 -11.67 -16.80 -5.74
N MET A 64 -11.16 -15.83 -6.49
CA MET A 64 -9.72 -15.66 -6.63
C MET A 64 -9.09 -15.47 -5.25
N PRO A 65 -7.88 -16.01 -5.00
CA PRO A 65 -7.21 -15.87 -3.71
C PRO A 65 -7.04 -14.40 -3.30
N GLY A 66 -6.95 -14.14 -2.00
CA GLY A 66 -6.72 -12.80 -1.46
C GLY A 66 -5.51 -12.14 -2.12
N SER A 67 -5.59 -10.87 -2.44
CA SER A 67 -4.65 -10.04 -3.19
C SER A 67 -4.82 -10.07 -4.72
N ALA A 68 -5.74 -10.82 -5.31
CA ALA A 68 -5.95 -10.80 -6.76
C ALA A 68 -6.34 -9.40 -7.26
N GLY A 69 -7.36 -8.76 -6.66
CA GLY A 69 -7.79 -7.40 -7.04
C GLY A 69 -6.74 -6.34 -6.76
N SER A 70 -5.96 -6.47 -5.68
CA SER A 70 -4.90 -5.52 -5.36
C SER A 70 -3.62 -5.70 -6.19
N SER A 71 -3.51 -6.78 -6.98
CA SER A 71 -2.28 -7.09 -7.70
C SER A 71 -2.07 -6.29 -8.99
N TRP A 72 -3.04 -5.53 -9.44
CA TRP A 72 -2.97 -4.72 -10.66
C TRP A 72 -3.40 -3.25 -10.48
N TYR A 73 -3.69 -2.82 -9.25
CA TYR A 73 -4.19 -1.46 -8.96
C TYR A 73 -3.24 -0.36 -9.46
N TYR A 74 -1.92 -0.58 -9.40
CA TYR A 74 -0.91 0.38 -9.85
C TYR A 74 -1.01 0.70 -11.34
N LEU A 75 -1.49 -0.25 -12.16
CA LEU A 75 -1.80 -0.01 -13.57
C LEU A 75 -3.05 0.84 -13.71
N ARG A 76 -4.10 0.53 -12.97
CA ARG A 76 -5.35 1.27 -13.00
C ARG A 76 -5.22 2.71 -12.51
N TYR A 77 -4.33 2.97 -11.54
CA TYR A 77 -4.07 4.31 -11.04
C TYR A 77 -3.48 5.27 -12.09
N ILE A 78 -2.87 4.74 -13.14
CA ILE A 78 -2.32 5.54 -14.25
C ILE A 78 -3.46 6.22 -15.04
N ASP A 79 -4.63 5.55 -15.15
CA ASP A 79 -5.77 6.06 -15.91
C ASP A 79 -7.10 5.61 -15.25
N PRO A 80 -7.42 6.14 -14.04
CA PRO A 80 -8.48 5.61 -13.18
C PRO A 80 -9.89 5.81 -13.72
N HIS A 81 -10.09 6.75 -14.63
CA HIS A 81 -11.39 7.09 -15.21
C HIS A 81 -11.65 6.48 -16.59
N ASN A 82 -10.76 5.60 -17.05
CA ASN A 82 -10.91 4.93 -18.32
C ASN A 82 -11.98 3.82 -18.21
N ASP A 83 -13.08 3.96 -18.93
CA ASP A 83 -14.21 3.02 -18.94
C ASP A 83 -14.13 1.98 -20.07
N LYS A 84 -13.14 2.09 -20.96
CA LYS A 84 -13.02 1.24 -22.16
C LYS A 84 -11.94 0.18 -22.05
N GLN A 85 -10.91 0.43 -21.25
CA GLN A 85 -9.77 -0.48 -21.11
C GLN A 85 -9.08 -0.29 -19.76
N LEU A 86 -8.16 -1.18 -19.41
CA LEU A 86 -7.41 -1.16 -18.16
C LEU A 86 -6.78 0.21 -17.86
N ALA A 87 -6.08 0.77 -18.83
CA ALA A 87 -5.55 2.12 -18.87
C ALA A 87 -5.11 2.43 -20.31
N ASN A 88 -4.95 3.71 -20.66
CA ASN A 88 -4.46 4.12 -21.96
C ASN A 88 -3.05 3.55 -22.21
N PRO A 89 -2.78 2.85 -23.35
CA PRO A 89 -1.50 2.22 -23.63
C PRO A 89 -0.30 3.18 -23.65
N GLU A 90 -0.48 4.41 -24.11
CA GLU A 90 0.61 5.41 -24.14
C GLU A 90 0.93 5.88 -22.72
N LEU A 91 -0.07 6.01 -21.84
CA LEU A 91 0.16 6.32 -20.43
C LEU A 91 0.85 5.16 -19.70
N LEU A 92 0.44 3.92 -19.97
CA LEU A 92 1.12 2.72 -19.44
C LEU A 92 2.58 2.68 -19.87
N LYS A 93 2.86 2.92 -21.13
CA LYS A 93 4.23 2.96 -21.66
C LYS A 93 5.09 4.06 -21.05
N HIS A 94 4.48 5.21 -20.73
CA HIS A 94 5.17 6.34 -20.12
C HIS A 94 5.48 6.12 -18.64
N TRP A 95 4.50 5.62 -17.87
CA TRP A 95 4.60 5.55 -16.42
C TRP A 95 5.15 4.22 -15.88
N MET A 96 5.10 3.13 -16.68
CA MET A 96 5.62 1.84 -16.28
C MET A 96 7.07 1.63 -16.75
N PRO A 97 7.86 0.86 -16.01
CA PRO A 97 7.60 0.26 -14.69
C PRO A 97 7.61 1.29 -13.55
N VAL A 98 6.97 0.98 -12.43
CA VAL A 98 6.97 1.82 -11.23
C VAL A 98 8.40 2.03 -10.73
N ASP A 99 8.81 3.28 -10.51
CA ASP A 99 10.20 3.60 -10.17
C ASP A 99 10.59 3.17 -8.76
N LEU A 100 9.70 3.36 -7.79
CA LEU A 100 9.92 2.99 -6.39
C LEU A 100 8.64 2.39 -5.80
N TYR A 101 8.74 1.17 -5.30
CA TYR A 101 7.66 0.46 -4.64
C TYR A 101 8.02 0.14 -3.20
N VAL A 102 7.24 0.67 -2.25
CA VAL A 102 7.53 0.55 -0.82
C VAL A 102 6.45 -0.30 -0.16
N GLY A 103 6.84 -1.33 0.57
CA GLY A 103 5.92 -2.22 1.26
C GLY A 103 6.61 -3.19 2.20
N GLY A 104 5.86 -3.71 3.18
CA GLY A 104 6.40 -4.67 4.14
C GLY A 104 6.78 -6.02 3.50
N PRO A 105 7.74 -6.74 4.09
CA PRO A 105 8.20 -8.05 3.57
C PRO A 105 7.10 -9.13 3.60
N GLU A 106 6.05 -8.95 4.38
CA GLU A 106 4.89 -9.84 4.44
C GLU A 106 4.11 -9.92 3.12
N HIS A 107 4.30 -8.95 2.24
CA HIS A 107 3.67 -8.92 0.92
C HIS A 107 4.45 -9.69 -0.16
N ALA A 108 5.64 -10.20 0.14
CA ALA A 108 6.51 -10.86 -0.84
C ALA A 108 5.85 -12.06 -1.51
N VAL A 109 5.25 -12.95 -0.71
CA VAL A 109 4.61 -14.18 -1.20
C VAL A 109 3.18 -13.94 -1.71
N GLY A 110 2.47 -12.97 -1.14
CA GLY A 110 1.11 -12.63 -1.54
C GLY A 110 1.08 -11.63 -2.70
N HIS A 111 0.94 -10.36 -2.36
CA HIS A 111 0.74 -9.26 -3.29
C HIS A 111 1.83 -9.14 -4.38
N LEU A 112 3.10 -9.21 -4.02
CA LEU A 112 4.19 -9.00 -4.99
C LEU A 112 4.28 -10.13 -6.02
N MET A 113 4.08 -11.38 -5.59
CA MET A 113 4.05 -12.52 -6.51
C MET A 113 2.85 -12.44 -7.45
N TYR A 114 1.66 -12.12 -6.94
CA TYR A 114 0.46 -11.90 -7.75
C TYR A 114 0.64 -10.76 -8.74
N SER A 115 1.19 -9.62 -8.31
CA SER A 115 1.46 -8.49 -9.19
C SER A 115 2.37 -8.88 -10.35
N ARG A 116 3.40 -9.69 -10.12
CA ARG A 116 4.29 -10.17 -11.18
C ARG A 116 3.61 -11.17 -12.10
N ILE A 117 2.77 -12.07 -11.58
CA ILE A 117 1.98 -13.01 -12.41
C ILE A 117 1.05 -12.24 -13.34
N TRP A 118 0.26 -11.31 -12.80
CA TRP A 118 -0.64 -10.47 -13.60
C TRP A 118 0.12 -9.62 -14.63
N ASN A 119 1.18 -8.96 -14.22
CA ASN A 119 1.97 -8.10 -15.12
C ASN A 119 2.63 -8.91 -16.23
N ASN A 120 3.16 -10.11 -15.96
CA ASN A 120 3.72 -10.99 -16.98
C ASN A 120 2.66 -11.44 -17.98
N TYR A 121 1.47 -11.82 -17.50
CA TYR A 121 0.36 -12.17 -18.38
C TYR A 121 -0.05 -10.99 -19.28
N LEU A 122 -0.20 -9.79 -18.71
CA LEU A 122 -0.54 -8.59 -19.48
C LEU A 122 0.57 -8.19 -20.45
N TYR A 123 1.83 -8.43 -20.11
CA TYR A 123 2.96 -8.25 -21.02
C TYR A 123 2.89 -9.22 -22.21
N ASP A 124 2.64 -10.50 -21.96
CA ASP A 124 2.50 -11.51 -23.01
C ASP A 124 1.30 -11.23 -23.95
N LYS A 125 0.27 -10.55 -23.43
CA LYS A 125 -0.88 -10.05 -24.22
C LYS A 125 -0.63 -8.71 -24.91
N GLY A 126 0.54 -8.08 -24.72
CA GLY A 126 0.88 -6.79 -25.33
C GLY A 126 0.15 -5.59 -24.71
N ILE A 127 -0.45 -5.76 -23.53
CA ILE A 127 -1.19 -4.68 -22.84
C ILE A 127 -0.24 -3.75 -22.08
N VAL A 128 0.80 -4.30 -21.45
CA VAL A 128 1.86 -3.51 -20.80
C VAL A 128 3.19 -3.68 -21.52
N ALA A 129 4.04 -2.65 -21.49
CA ALA A 129 5.31 -2.62 -22.23
C ALA A 129 6.50 -3.20 -21.44
N CYS A 130 6.36 -3.46 -20.15
CA CYS A 130 7.43 -3.95 -19.28
C CYS A 130 7.08 -5.27 -18.62
N LYS A 131 8.05 -6.18 -18.55
CA LYS A 131 7.88 -7.50 -17.93
C LYS A 131 7.93 -7.45 -16.41
N GLU A 132 8.81 -6.61 -15.84
CA GLU A 132 8.90 -6.40 -14.40
C GLU A 132 8.15 -5.11 -14.01
N PRO A 133 7.17 -5.18 -13.09
CA PRO A 133 6.33 -4.03 -12.75
C PRO A 133 7.04 -2.98 -11.90
N PHE A 134 8.06 -3.35 -11.13
CA PHE A 134 8.73 -2.49 -10.15
C PHE A 134 10.24 -2.43 -10.39
N LYS A 135 10.81 -1.23 -10.59
CA LYS A 135 12.27 -1.04 -10.78
C LYS A 135 13.04 -1.22 -9.46
N LYS A 136 12.51 -0.66 -8.39
CA LYS A 136 13.13 -0.71 -7.07
C LYS A 136 12.08 -1.04 -6.02
N LEU A 137 12.33 -2.10 -5.26
CA LEU A 137 11.51 -2.51 -4.14
C LEU A 137 12.24 -2.17 -2.83
N VAL A 138 11.54 -1.51 -1.92
CA VAL A 138 12.05 -1.21 -0.58
C VAL A 138 11.12 -1.80 0.45
N HIS A 139 11.66 -2.67 1.30
CA HIS A 139 10.95 -3.22 2.44
C HIS A 139 11.11 -2.33 3.66
N GLN A 140 10.01 -1.88 4.21
CA GLN A 140 10.00 -1.19 5.49
C GLN A 140 9.86 -2.18 6.65
N GLY A 141 10.50 -1.86 7.78
CA GLY A 141 10.35 -2.63 9.01
C GLY A 141 8.95 -2.44 9.62
N MET A 142 8.58 -3.38 10.46
CA MET A 142 7.29 -3.34 11.15
C MET A 142 7.36 -2.44 12.39
N ILE A 143 6.33 -1.63 12.61
CA ILE A 143 6.14 -0.92 13.88
C ILE A 143 5.47 -1.89 14.86
N LEU A 144 6.18 -2.18 15.94
CA LEU A 144 5.76 -3.11 16.98
C LEU A 144 5.08 -2.34 18.13
N GLY A 145 4.31 -3.03 18.94
CA GLY A 145 3.85 -2.48 20.21
C GLY A 145 5.02 -2.15 21.13
N GLU A 146 4.78 -1.39 22.19
CA GLU A 146 5.79 -1.05 23.21
C GLU A 146 6.43 -2.29 23.87
N ASN A 147 5.74 -3.44 23.82
CA ASN A 147 6.23 -4.74 24.26
C ASN A 147 7.15 -5.44 23.24
N GLY A 148 7.46 -4.83 22.10
CA GLY A 148 8.28 -5.41 21.04
C GLY A 148 7.59 -6.52 20.22
N ILE A 149 6.28 -6.69 20.34
CA ILE A 149 5.50 -7.71 19.63
C ILE A 149 4.63 -7.04 18.56
N LYS A 150 4.36 -7.74 17.47
CA LYS A 150 3.46 -7.28 16.41
C LYS A 150 2.10 -6.87 17.00
N MET A 151 1.67 -5.64 16.69
CA MET A 151 0.35 -5.15 17.08
C MET A 151 -0.75 -6.03 16.47
N GLY A 152 -1.76 -6.38 17.25
CA GLY A 152 -2.85 -7.22 16.78
C GLY A 152 -3.86 -7.57 17.87
N LYS A 153 -4.91 -8.27 17.47
CA LYS A 153 -6.04 -8.63 18.35
C LYS A 153 -5.64 -9.43 19.59
N ARG A 154 -4.51 -10.15 19.54
CA ARG A 154 -4.00 -10.95 20.67
C ARG A 154 -3.55 -10.08 21.85
N PHE A 155 -3.05 -8.87 21.56
CA PHE A 155 -2.55 -7.95 22.57
C PHE A 155 -3.12 -6.53 22.32
N PRO A 156 -4.44 -6.33 22.48
CA PRO A 156 -5.12 -5.08 22.12
C PRO A 156 -4.60 -3.87 22.90
N LYS A 157 -4.09 -4.08 24.12
CA LYS A 157 -3.50 -3.02 24.96
C LYS A 157 -2.32 -2.30 24.28
N TYR A 158 -1.59 -2.98 23.42
CA TYR A 158 -0.40 -2.43 22.76
C TYR A 158 -0.68 -1.98 21.32
N VAL A 159 -1.92 -2.04 20.88
CA VAL A 159 -2.31 -1.52 19.56
C VAL A 159 -2.40 -0.01 19.62
N VAL A 160 -1.63 0.66 18.78
CA VAL A 160 -1.67 2.12 18.62
C VAL A 160 -2.56 2.45 17.43
N ASN A 161 -3.61 3.23 17.67
CA ASN A 161 -4.48 3.72 16.62
C ASN A 161 -3.92 5.07 16.09
N PRO A 162 -3.54 5.18 14.81
CA PRO A 162 -3.05 6.42 14.22
C PRO A 162 -3.99 7.61 14.42
N SER A 163 -5.32 7.39 14.38
CA SER A 163 -6.31 8.46 14.57
C SER A 163 -6.24 9.09 15.97
N ASP A 164 -5.92 8.31 17.00
CA ASP A 164 -5.78 8.82 18.36
C ASP A 164 -4.50 9.64 18.52
N ILE A 165 -3.42 9.21 17.85
CA ILE A 165 -2.17 9.98 17.80
C ILE A 165 -2.37 11.29 17.06
N VAL A 166 -3.04 11.27 15.91
CA VAL A 166 -3.34 12.49 15.15
C VAL A 166 -4.20 13.47 15.95
N LYS A 167 -5.22 12.98 16.65
CA LYS A 167 -6.06 13.85 17.52
C LYS A 167 -5.25 14.50 18.64
N LYS A 168 -4.31 13.75 19.24
CA LYS A 168 -3.54 14.23 20.39
C LYS A 168 -2.36 15.12 20.00
N TYR A 169 -1.64 14.75 18.94
CA TYR A 169 -0.35 15.36 18.60
C TYR A 169 -0.32 16.06 17.24
N GLY A 170 -1.31 15.83 16.39
CA GLY A 170 -1.31 16.28 15.00
C GLY A 170 -0.68 15.28 14.03
N ALA A 171 -1.08 15.38 12.77
CA ALA A 171 -0.60 14.48 11.70
C ALA A 171 0.90 14.64 11.45
N ASP A 172 1.43 15.86 11.50
CA ASP A 172 2.85 16.13 11.26
C ASP A 172 3.74 15.44 12.30
N THR A 173 3.29 15.43 13.58
CA THR A 173 4.02 14.72 14.64
C THR A 173 4.05 13.23 14.40
N LEU A 174 2.93 12.61 14.03
CA LEU A 174 2.87 11.19 13.71
C LEU A 174 3.83 10.85 12.56
N ARG A 175 3.71 11.54 11.44
CA ARG A 175 4.54 11.32 10.24
C ARG A 175 6.03 11.51 10.52
N LEU A 176 6.38 12.59 11.22
CA LEU A 176 7.77 12.86 11.62
C LEU A 176 8.32 11.75 12.52
N TYR A 177 7.55 11.33 13.52
CA TYR A 177 7.96 10.31 14.46
C TYR A 177 8.17 8.95 13.77
N GLU A 178 7.26 8.52 12.89
CA GLU A 178 7.40 7.27 12.15
C GLU A 178 8.68 7.22 11.31
N MET A 179 9.06 8.34 10.70
CA MET A 179 10.31 8.43 9.93
C MET A 179 11.55 8.56 10.84
N PHE A 180 11.41 9.15 12.03
CA PHE A 180 12.51 9.40 12.94
C PHE A 180 12.89 8.21 13.82
N MET A 181 11.97 7.30 14.13
CA MET A 181 12.14 6.27 15.15
C MET A 181 13.23 5.22 14.86
N GLY A 182 13.88 5.27 13.69
CA GLY A 182 15.04 4.42 13.32
C GLY A 182 15.13 4.15 11.82
N PRO A 183 16.11 3.35 11.36
CA PRO A 183 16.27 3.00 9.96
C PRO A 183 14.98 2.40 9.37
N LEU A 184 14.63 2.79 8.15
CA LEU A 184 13.35 2.42 7.52
C LEU A 184 13.11 0.91 7.48
N GLU A 185 14.15 0.14 7.21
CA GLU A 185 14.09 -1.32 7.01
C GLU A 185 14.00 -2.12 8.31
N GLN A 186 14.24 -1.50 9.46
CA GLN A 186 14.25 -2.18 10.74
C GLN A 186 12.89 -2.14 11.43
N SER A 187 12.48 -3.25 12.02
CA SER A 187 11.33 -3.28 12.92
C SER A 187 11.65 -2.58 14.23
N LYS A 188 10.72 -1.78 14.74
CA LYS A 188 10.92 -0.88 15.88
C LYS A 188 9.72 -0.89 16.82
N PRO A 189 9.94 -0.90 18.16
CA PRO A 189 8.86 -0.74 19.10
C PRO A 189 8.35 0.71 19.10
N TRP A 190 7.05 0.86 19.22
CA TRP A 190 6.40 2.16 19.43
C TRP A 190 6.84 2.78 20.77
N SER A 191 6.96 4.09 20.83
CA SER A 191 7.23 4.83 22.07
C SER A 191 6.45 6.15 22.10
N MET A 192 5.58 6.32 23.09
CA MET A 192 4.87 7.58 23.30
C MET A 192 5.81 8.73 23.63
N ALA A 193 6.90 8.46 24.37
CA ALA A 193 7.92 9.46 24.66
C ALA A 193 8.61 9.98 23.39
N GLY A 194 8.74 9.12 22.36
CA GLY A 194 9.24 9.51 21.04
C GLY A 194 8.30 10.49 20.33
N CYS A 195 6.98 10.25 20.41
CA CYS A 195 5.97 11.19 19.88
C CYS A 195 6.05 12.55 20.59
N ASP A 196 6.18 12.58 21.93
CA ASP A 196 6.37 13.81 22.69
C ASP A 196 7.62 14.57 22.27
N GLY A 197 8.71 13.84 21.96
CA GLY A 197 9.96 14.41 21.45
C GLY A 197 9.78 15.07 20.09
N ALA A 198 9.14 14.37 19.16
CA ALA A 198 8.83 14.88 17.81
C ALA A 198 7.94 16.12 17.87
N ARG A 199 6.91 16.10 18.72
CA ARG A 199 6.02 17.26 18.93
C ARG A 199 6.77 18.47 19.44
N ARG A 200 7.61 18.32 20.48
CA ARG A 200 8.41 19.42 21.02
C ARG A 200 9.33 20.05 19.98
N TRP A 201 9.90 19.23 19.09
CA TRP A 201 10.75 19.76 18.02
C TRP A 201 9.95 20.56 16.99
N ILE A 202 8.77 20.07 16.57
CA ILE A 202 7.85 20.83 15.69
C ILE A 202 7.47 22.15 16.31
N ASP A 203 7.11 22.17 17.60
CA ASP A 203 6.76 23.39 18.31
C ASP A 203 7.96 24.37 18.41
N ARG A 204 9.19 23.85 18.54
CA ARG A 204 10.41 24.67 18.50
C ARG A 204 10.61 25.31 17.13
N VAL A 205 10.45 24.55 16.04
CA VAL A 205 10.53 25.06 14.66
C VAL A 205 9.48 26.15 14.44
N TYR A 206 8.22 25.87 14.83
CA TYR A 206 7.13 26.83 14.67
C TYR A 206 7.40 28.15 15.43
N ARG A 207 7.82 28.06 16.68
CA ARG A 207 8.17 29.25 17.46
C ARG A 207 9.33 30.03 16.83
N LEU A 208 10.35 29.35 16.33
CA LEU A 208 11.49 30.01 15.71
C LEU A 208 11.08 30.77 14.44
N PHE A 209 10.35 30.13 13.55
CA PHE A 209 10.07 30.69 12.21
C PHE A 209 8.84 31.59 12.19
N ILE A 210 7.84 31.34 13.04
CA ILE A 210 6.55 32.03 12.98
C ILE A 210 6.39 33.05 14.11
N GLU A 211 6.73 32.66 15.35
CA GLU A 211 6.39 33.49 16.54
C GLU A 211 7.53 34.42 16.96
N SER A 212 8.79 34.06 16.71
CA SER A 212 9.94 34.78 17.31
C SER A 212 10.16 36.19 16.77
N GLY A 213 9.73 36.47 15.54
CA GLY A 213 10.06 37.71 14.84
C GLY A 213 11.57 37.93 14.59
N LYS A 214 12.39 36.88 14.75
CA LYS A 214 13.86 36.95 14.64
C LYS A 214 14.39 36.58 13.26
N ILE A 215 13.53 36.14 12.37
CA ILE A 215 13.93 35.81 11.00
C ILE A 215 14.08 37.10 10.21
N THR A 216 15.23 37.26 9.57
CA THR A 216 15.57 38.45 8.77
C THR A 216 16.04 38.02 7.39
N ASP A 217 16.01 38.94 6.44
CA ASP A 217 16.50 38.71 5.07
C ASP A 217 18.03 38.85 4.95
N THR A 218 18.72 39.08 6.08
CA THR A 218 20.19 39.23 6.09
C THR A 218 20.85 38.00 6.64
N ASN A 219 21.93 37.56 5.96
CA ASN A 219 22.80 36.47 6.43
C ASN A 219 24.14 37.05 6.90
N ASP A 220 24.53 36.78 8.14
CA ASP A 220 25.82 37.19 8.70
C ASP A 220 26.92 36.11 8.54
N GLY A 221 26.62 35.00 7.87
CA GLY A 221 27.54 33.91 7.58
C GLY A 221 27.85 32.98 8.74
N LYS A 222 27.38 33.25 9.96
CA LYS A 222 27.70 32.44 11.14
C LYS A 222 27.19 31.00 11.06
N LEU A 223 26.06 30.81 10.40
CA LEU A 223 25.42 29.51 10.26
C LEU A 223 25.75 28.79 8.94
N ASP A 224 26.49 29.42 8.02
CA ASP A 224 26.75 28.88 6.67
C ASP A 224 27.36 27.46 6.69
N LYS A 225 28.30 27.21 7.62
CA LYS A 225 28.92 25.91 7.74
C LYS A 225 27.91 24.82 8.11
N VAL A 226 27.15 25.04 9.18
CA VAL A 226 26.18 24.04 9.66
C VAL A 226 25.01 23.90 8.68
N TYR A 227 24.59 24.98 8.04
CA TYR A 227 23.57 24.98 6.99
C TYR A 227 23.99 24.10 5.82
N ASN A 228 25.19 24.33 5.24
CA ASN A 228 25.67 23.55 4.11
C ASN A 228 25.91 22.08 4.48
N GLN A 229 26.39 21.80 5.68
CA GLN A 229 26.50 20.43 6.19
C GLN A 229 25.12 19.76 6.29
N THR A 230 24.12 20.49 6.76
CA THR A 230 22.75 19.98 6.87
C THR A 230 22.13 19.73 5.49
N VAL A 231 22.26 20.67 4.56
CA VAL A 231 21.78 20.49 3.18
C VAL A 231 22.40 19.23 2.56
N LYS A 232 23.73 19.10 2.63
CA LYS A 232 24.43 17.91 2.10
C LYS A 232 23.90 16.63 2.73
N LYS A 233 23.90 16.56 4.07
CA LYS A 233 23.52 15.35 4.81
C LYS A 233 22.06 14.96 4.54
N VAL A 234 21.15 15.92 4.55
CA VAL A 234 19.73 15.67 4.30
C VAL A 234 19.50 15.18 2.87
N THR A 235 20.18 15.77 1.88
CA THR A 235 20.10 15.33 0.48
C THR A 235 20.53 13.89 0.32
N GLU A 236 21.74 13.54 0.81
CA GLU A 236 22.27 12.18 0.73
C GLU A 236 21.38 11.15 1.46
N ASP A 237 20.85 11.53 2.62
CA ASP A 237 19.94 10.66 3.39
C ASP A 237 18.60 10.45 2.70
N TYR A 238 18.02 11.47 2.08
CA TYR A 238 16.77 11.31 1.32
C TYR A 238 16.96 10.41 0.10
N GLU A 239 18.06 10.54 -0.62
CA GLU A 239 18.39 9.67 -1.76
C GLU A 239 18.56 8.19 -1.33
N SER A 240 19.10 7.96 -0.12
CA SER A 240 19.31 6.62 0.46
C SER A 240 18.17 6.14 1.37
N LEU A 241 17.10 6.93 1.53
CA LEU A 241 15.97 6.67 2.44
C LEU A 241 16.38 6.64 3.93
N GLY A 242 17.45 7.32 4.28
CA GLY A 242 17.96 7.50 5.65
C GLY A 242 17.21 8.59 6.43
N PHE A 243 15.86 8.53 6.46
CA PHE A 243 15.02 9.60 7.02
C PHE A 243 15.32 9.92 8.48
N ASN A 244 15.62 8.92 9.30
CA ASN A 244 15.92 9.11 10.71
C ASN A 244 17.18 9.95 10.94
N THR A 245 18.21 9.77 10.14
CA THR A 245 19.45 10.54 10.22
C THR A 245 19.31 11.93 9.61
N ALA A 246 18.52 12.08 8.54
CA ALA A 246 18.13 13.40 8.01
C ALA A 246 17.39 14.24 9.05
N ILE A 247 16.41 13.66 9.75
CA ILE A 247 15.65 14.35 10.80
C ILE A 247 16.58 14.70 11.97
N SER A 248 17.46 13.79 12.38
CA SER A 248 18.46 14.09 13.42
C SER A 248 19.34 15.28 13.05
N GLN A 249 19.78 15.37 11.81
CA GLN A 249 20.59 16.49 11.33
C GLN A 249 19.82 17.81 11.34
N MET A 250 18.54 17.77 10.95
CA MET A 250 17.67 18.95 11.03
C MET A 250 17.42 19.40 12.49
N MET A 251 17.34 18.44 13.43
CA MET A 251 17.24 18.75 14.86
C MET A 251 18.51 19.41 15.41
N ILE A 252 19.68 19.08 14.87
CA ILE A 252 20.96 19.73 15.23
C ILE A 252 21.02 21.14 14.67
N PHE A 253 20.49 21.36 13.47
CA PHE A 253 20.52 22.67 12.80
C PHE A 253 19.58 23.68 13.47
N VAL A 254 18.39 23.27 13.90
CA VAL A 254 17.40 24.12 14.58
C VAL A 254 17.64 24.19 16.09
#